data_979dc37ee0891a86240f57f08d4eb390
#
_entry.id   979dc37ee0891a86240f57f08d4eb390
#
_cell.length_a   1.000
_cell.length_b   1.000
_cell.length_c   1.000
_cell.angle_alpha   90.00
_cell.angle_beta   90.00
_cell.angle_gamma   90.00
#
_symmetry.space_group_name_H-M   'P 1'
#
loop_
_entity.id
_entity.type
_entity.pdbx_description
1 polymer ?
#
loop_
_entity_poly.entity_id
_entity_poly.type
_entity_poly.pdbx_seq_one_letter_code
_entity_poly.pdbx_strand_id
1 'polypeptide(L)'
;MGNWLRRLGPFLWLGLGLGLVLFFGYQAAVKPLGQTALDGGSKEVQGSTTVGQTFVAPFDGLYRVDVFLSPSGGTDKGDVLFHVRTAPDAGEDLRSGVVNASNVKSAGWVQIEFAPIPDSGGKSYYFLLESPSSTPGDTFSASRSSLDRYRDGVYYLDGAPSDGDLAFQIHSQPGLISWMQGLCRLLAQDKPSIWGDPAFYGALSSATWAFLQQR
;
A
#
# COMPACT_ATOMS: atom_id res chain seq x y z
N MET A 1 -53.57 -6.31 5.61
CA MET A 1 -52.32 -6.14 4.82
C MET A 1 -51.20 -5.49 5.64
N GLY A 2 -50.88 -5.83 6.89
CA GLY A 2 -50.00 -5.03 7.77
C GLY A 2 -48.94 -5.78 8.60
N ASN A 3 -49.02 -7.10 8.72
CA ASN A 3 -48.15 -7.79 9.70
C ASN A 3 -46.82 -8.34 9.14
N TRP A 4 -46.67 -8.50 7.83
CA TRP A 4 -45.46 -9.00 7.22
C TRP A 4 -44.33 -7.91 7.19
N LEU A 5 -44.68 -6.65 7.01
CA LEU A 5 -43.73 -5.52 7.08
C LEU A 5 -43.10 -5.37 8.47
N ARG A 6 -43.87 -5.60 9.53
CA ARG A 6 -43.36 -5.61 10.93
C ARG A 6 -42.38 -6.76 11.19
N ARG A 7 -42.56 -7.91 10.54
CA ARG A 7 -41.67 -9.07 10.69
C ARG A 7 -40.38 -8.92 9.85
N LEU A 8 -40.42 -8.20 8.74
CA LEU A 8 -39.27 -7.95 7.91
C LEU A 8 -38.40 -6.78 8.39
N GLY A 9 -38.95 -5.89 9.20
CA GLY A 9 -38.23 -4.72 9.73
C GLY A 9 -36.87 -5.05 10.33
N PRO A 10 -36.74 -5.99 11.27
CA PRO A 10 -35.44 -6.34 11.87
C PRO A 10 -34.43 -6.87 10.86
N PHE A 11 -34.87 -7.65 9.87
CA PHE A 11 -33.99 -8.18 8.82
C PHE A 11 -33.53 -7.11 7.84
N LEU A 12 -34.37 -6.12 7.54
CA LEU A 12 -34.01 -4.97 6.73
C LEU A 12 -32.96 -4.10 7.42
N TRP A 13 -33.12 -3.85 8.73
CA TRP A 13 -32.13 -3.11 9.51
C TRP A 13 -30.81 -3.86 9.65
N LEU A 14 -30.83 -5.19 9.84
CA LEU A 14 -29.65 -6.04 9.87
C LEU A 14 -28.92 -6.02 8.50
N GLY A 15 -29.67 -6.15 7.40
CA GLY A 15 -29.12 -6.08 6.05
C GLY A 15 -28.51 -4.71 5.73
N LEU A 16 -29.18 -3.64 6.13
CA LEU A 16 -28.67 -2.28 5.98
C LEU A 16 -27.40 -2.06 6.81
N GLY A 17 -27.40 -2.50 8.07
CA GLY A 17 -26.22 -2.41 8.95
C GLY A 17 -25.03 -3.17 8.38
N LEU A 18 -25.24 -4.41 7.93
CA LEU A 18 -24.19 -5.21 7.29
C LEU A 18 -23.69 -4.54 6.02
N GLY A 19 -24.59 -4.03 5.16
CA GLY A 19 -24.25 -3.31 3.94
C GLY A 19 -23.40 -2.07 4.20
N LEU A 20 -23.71 -1.30 5.24
CA LEU A 20 -22.92 -0.15 5.65
C LEU A 20 -21.53 -0.56 6.16
N VAL A 21 -21.43 -1.60 6.98
CA VAL A 21 -20.14 -2.12 7.45
C VAL A 21 -19.29 -2.59 6.28
N LEU A 22 -19.86 -3.31 5.33
CA LEU A 22 -19.17 -3.77 4.12
C LEU A 22 -18.74 -2.58 3.24
N PHE A 23 -19.61 -1.59 3.06
CA PHE A 23 -19.31 -0.40 2.27
C PHE A 23 -18.18 0.43 2.90
N PHE A 24 -18.27 0.77 4.18
CA PHE A 24 -17.23 1.56 4.85
C PHE A 24 -15.93 0.78 4.99
N GLY A 25 -15.99 -0.52 5.22
CA GLY A 25 -14.82 -1.38 5.24
C GLY A 25 -14.13 -1.44 3.87
N TYR A 26 -14.89 -1.54 2.78
CA TYR A 26 -14.33 -1.47 1.43
C TYR A 26 -13.68 -0.11 1.16
N GLN A 27 -14.34 0.99 1.52
CA GLN A 27 -13.76 2.32 1.39
C GLN A 27 -12.46 2.49 2.19
N ALA A 28 -12.36 1.87 3.36
CA ALA A 28 -11.14 1.87 4.16
C ALA A 28 -10.00 1.07 3.48
N ALA A 29 -10.34 -0.07 2.85
CA ALA A 29 -9.39 -0.93 2.15
C ALA A 29 -8.82 -0.31 0.85
N VAL A 30 -9.59 0.59 0.23
CA VAL A 30 -9.18 1.29 -1.01
C VAL A 30 -8.35 2.53 -0.70
N LYS A 31 -8.30 2.99 0.57
CA LYS A 31 -7.43 4.11 0.95
C LYS A 31 -5.97 3.71 0.81
N PRO A 32 -5.15 4.59 0.22
CA PRO A 32 -3.71 4.33 0.14
C PRO A 32 -3.12 4.21 1.55
N LEU A 33 -2.26 3.24 1.74
CA LEU A 33 -1.45 3.07 2.94
C LEU A 33 -0.04 3.56 2.66
N GLY A 34 0.60 4.18 3.64
CA GLY A 34 1.97 4.67 3.51
C GLY A 34 2.23 5.86 4.42
N GLN A 35 3.29 6.60 4.11
CA GLN A 35 3.70 7.79 4.85
C GLN A 35 3.80 8.98 3.88
N THR A 36 3.24 10.12 4.25
CA THR A 36 3.11 11.29 3.37
C THR A 36 3.80 12.55 3.88
N ALA A 37 4.47 12.49 5.03
CA ALA A 37 5.21 13.62 5.57
C ALA A 37 6.50 13.88 4.78
N LEU A 38 6.84 15.16 4.59
CA LEU A 38 7.96 15.64 3.78
C LEU A 38 8.98 16.41 4.63
N ASP A 39 9.05 16.14 5.94
CA ASP A 39 9.83 16.90 6.93
C ASP A 39 11.30 16.48 7.03
N GLY A 40 11.72 15.47 6.28
CA GLY A 40 13.09 14.92 6.26
C GLY A 40 13.96 15.36 5.08
N GLY A 41 13.47 16.31 4.27
CA GLY A 41 14.15 16.73 3.06
C GLY A 41 13.98 15.72 1.91
N SER A 42 14.91 15.73 0.97
CA SER A 42 14.87 14.86 -0.20
C SER A 42 16.25 14.31 -0.53
N LYS A 43 16.28 13.17 -1.21
CA LYS A 43 17.52 12.54 -1.70
C LYS A 43 17.49 12.44 -3.22
N GLU A 44 18.55 12.89 -3.87
CA GLU A 44 18.71 12.76 -5.31
C GLU A 44 18.88 11.29 -5.71
N VAL A 45 18.21 10.92 -6.80
CA VAL A 45 18.27 9.59 -7.42
C VAL A 45 19.04 9.72 -8.72
N GLN A 46 20.32 9.32 -8.71
CA GLN A 46 21.23 9.58 -9.84
C GLN A 46 22.40 8.60 -9.87
N GLY A 47 22.85 8.28 -11.05
CA GLY A 47 24.02 7.41 -11.22
C GLY A 47 23.86 6.10 -10.45
N SER A 48 24.72 5.85 -9.47
CA SER A 48 24.65 4.69 -8.59
C SER A 48 23.83 4.91 -7.32
N THR A 49 23.32 6.15 -7.07
CA THR A 49 22.52 6.43 -5.89
C THR A 49 21.11 5.89 -6.06
N THR A 50 20.74 5.02 -5.13
CA THR A 50 19.43 4.38 -5.11
C THR A 50 18.68 4.71 -3.81
N VAL A 51 17.37 4.81 -3.90
CA VAL A 51 16.51 4.97 -2.72
C VAL A 51 15.42 3.93 -2.76
N GLY A 52 15.10 3.37 -1.62
CA GLY A 52 14.06 2.34 -1.53
C GLY A 52 13.38 2.31 -0.17
N GLN A 53 12.27 1.58 -0.10
CA GLN A 53 11.48 1.42 1.12
C GLN A 53 10.90 0.01 1.17
N THR A 54 11.04 -0.65 2.32
CA THR A 54 10.24 -1.84 2.59
C THR A 54 8.85 -1.46 3.09
N PHE A 55 7.88 -2.28 2.77
CA PHE A 55 6.49 -2.07 3.21
C PHE A 55 5.73 -3.38 3.28
N VAL A 56 4.62 -3.40 4.01
CA VAL A 56 3.69 -4.52 4.08
C VAL A 56 2.44 -4.18 3.27
N ALA A 57 2.10 -5.00 2.28
CA ALA A 57 0.87 -4.82 1.53
C ALA A 57 -0.34 -5.16 2.42
N PRO A 58 -1.30 -4.25 2.65
CA PRO A 58 -2.41 -4.50 3.58
C PRO A 58 -3.41 -5.52 3.03
N PHE A 59 -3.56 -5.55 1.70
CA PHE A 59 -4.50 -6.39 0.98
C PHE A 59 -3.84 -7.04 -0.23
N ASP A 60 -4.49 -8.07 -0.77
CA ASP A 60 -4.10 -8.67 -2.05
C ASP A 60 -4.33 -7.71 -3.21
N GLY A 61 -3.68 -8.00 -4.33
CA GLY A 61 -3.80 -7.20 -5.54
C GLY A 61 -3.05 -5.87 -5.46
N LEU A 62 -1.87 -5.84 -4.84
CA LEU A 62 -0.95 -4.69 -4.92
C LEU A 62 -0.66 -4.37 -6.38
N TYR A 63 -0.99 -3.14 -6.84
CA TYR A 63 -0.89 -2.78 -8.25
C TYR A 63 -0.28 -1.41 -8.51
N ARG A 64 -0.11 -0.55 -7.49
CA ARG A 64 0.43 0.79 -7.66
C ARG A 64 1.18 1.24 -6.41
N VAL A 65 2.28 1.94 -6.64
CA VAL A 65 3.01 2.71 -5.63
C VAL A 65 3.11 4.14 -6.10
N ASP A 66 2.73 5.10 -5.25
CA ASP A 66 2.94 6.51 -5.48
C ASP A 66 4.15 6.97 -4.66
N VAL A 67 5.04 7.74 -5.27
CA VAL A 67 6.22 8.31 -4.60
C VAL A 67 6.25 9.81 -4.83
N PHE A 68 6.61 10.58 -3.81
CA PHE A 68 6.74 12.03 -3.97
C PHE A 68 8.11 12.37 -4.54
N LEU A 69 8.12 12.82 -5.81
CA LEU A 69 9.31 13.21 -6.53
C LEU A 69 9.34 14.71 -6.81
N SER A 70 10.52 15.28 -6.75
CA SER A 70 10.79 16.67 -7.11
C SER A 70 11.88 16.71 -8.18
N PRO A 71 11.63 17.29 -9.36
CA PRO A 71 12.68 17.48 -10.34
C PRO A 71 13.67 18.54 -9.87
N SER A 72 14.95 18.33 -10.10
CA SER A 72 16.03 19.31 -9.88
C SER A 72 16.85 19.48 -11.16
N GLY A 73 17.36 20.70 -11.39
CA GLY A 73 18.22 21.01 -12.52
C GLY A 73 17.53 21.21 -13.86
N GLY A 74 18.24 20.93 -14.93
CA GLY A 74 17.91 21.24 -16.32
C GLY A 74 16.87 20.34 -16.96
N THR A 75 17.03 20.14 -18.30
CA THR A 75 16.06 19.43 -19.14
C THR A 75 16.46 18.00 -19.49
N ASP A 76 17.72 17.62 -19.22
CA ASP A 76 18.30 16.35 -19.66
C ASP A 76 18.30 15.28 -18.57
N LYS A 77 17.28 15.30 -17.72
CA LYS A 77 17.10 14.29 -16.67
C LYS A 77 16.89 12.90 -17.26
N GLY A 78 17.58 11.93 -16.72
CA GLY A 78 17.31 10.53 -17.01
C GLY A 78 15.96 10.07 -16.44
N ASP A 79 15.39 9.06 -17.06
CA ASP A 79 14.20 8.40 -16.54
C ASP A 79 14.48 7.75 -15.18
N VAL A 80 13.46 7.67 -14.33
CA VAL A 80 13.53 6.94 -13.07
C VAL A 80 13.02 5.52 -13.29
N LEU A 81 13.88 4.55 -13.03
CA LEU A 81 13.53 3.14 -13.02
C LEU A 81 12.97 2.77 -11.65
N PHE A 82 11.87 2.05 -11.65
CA PHE A 82 11.17 1.59 -10.47
C PHE A 82 11.13 0.06 -10.45
N HIS A 83 11.43 -0.53 -9.30
CA HIS A 83 11.48 -1.97 -9.10
C HIS A 83 10.69 -2.35 -7.86
N VAL A 84 9.96 -3.47 -7.90
CA VAL A 84 9.34 -4.10 -6.74
C VAL A 84 9.92 -5.49 -6.56
N ARG A 85 10.43 -5.77 -5.37
CA ARG A 85 11.09 -7.02 -4.98
C ARG A 85 10.45 -7.60 -3.71
N THR A 86 10.75 -8.84 -3.42
CA THR A 86 10.33 -9.50 -2.16
C THR A 86 11.13 -9.02 -0.95
N ALA A 87 12.37 -8.57 -1.16
CA ALA A 87 13.27 -8.09 -0.12
C ALA A 87 14.36 -7.19 -0.74
N PRO A 88 15.07 -6.36 0.06
CA PRO A 88 16.13 -5.47 -0.45
C PRO A 88 17.30 -6.20 -1.12
N ASP A 89 17.61 -7.42 -0.67
CA ASP A 89 18.66 -8.28 -1.19
C ASP A 89 18.19 -9.24 -2.29
N ALA A 90 16.91 -9.22 -2.66
CA ALA A 90 16.40 -10.04 -3.74
C ALA A 90 16.97 -9.57 -5.09
N GLY A 91 17.55 -10.52 -5.85
CA GLY A 91 18.16 -10.26 -7.15
C GLY A 91 17.14 -10.10 -8.30
N GLU A 92 15.87 -10.49 -8.08
CA GLU A 92 14.84 -10.51 -9.11
C GLU A 92 13.73 -9.53 -8.80
N ASP A 93 13.27 -8.80 -9.82
CA ASP A 93 12.14 -7.92 -9.74
C ASP A 93 10.84 -8.70 -9.94
N LEU A 94 9.90 -8.56 -9.02
CA LEU A 94 8.53 -9.04 -9.22
C LEU A 94 7.80 -8.17 -10.23
N ARG A 95 8.08 -6.86 -10.19
CA ARG A 95 7.51 -5.83 -11.07
C ARG A 95 8.56 -4.75 -11.30
N SER A 96 8.47 -4.10 -12.46
CA SER A 96 9.28 -2.93 -12.80
C SER A 96 8.45 -1.93 -13.57
N GLY A 97 8.89 -0.69 -13.56
CA GLY A 97 8.27 0.41 -14.30
C GLY A 97 9.29 1.50 -14.61
N VAL A 98 8.92 2.40 -15.51
CA VAL A 98 9.74 3.55 -15.89
C VAL A 98 8.90 4.81 -15.72
N VAL A 99 9.41 5.75 -14.94
CA VAL A 99 8.87 7.11 -14.85
C VAL A 99 9.65 7.98 -15.83
N ASN A 100 9.01 8.33 -16.94
CA ASN A 100 9.63 9.19 -17.93
C ASN A 100 9.84 10.59 -17.37
N ALA A 101 11.05 11.10 -17.48
CA ALA A 101 11.45 12.41 -16.97
C ALA A 101 10.54 13.55 -17.47
N SER A 102 10.09 13.48 -18.72
CA SER A 102 9.21 14.47 -19.34
C SER A 102 7.83 14.59 -18.66
N ASN A 103 7.39 13.57 -17.94
CA ASN A 103 6.08 13.53 -17.28
C ASN A 103 6.11 14.20 -15.90
N VAL A 104 7.28 14.41 -15.29
CA VAL A 104 7.43 15.00 -13.95
C VAL A 104 7.95 16.44 -14.08
N LYS A 105 7.04 17.39 -14.24
CA LYS A 105 7.36 18.82 -14.48
C LYS A 105 7.51 19.63 -13.19
N SER A 106 6.96 19.17 -12.09
CA SER A 106 6.97 19.84 -10.78
C SER A 106 6.99 18.82 -9.66
N ALA A 107 7.34 19.24 -8.46
CA ALA A 107 7.24 18.42 -7.28
C ALA A 107 5.81 17.92 -7.07
N GLY A 108 5.67 16.62 -6.81
CA GLY A 108 4.35 16.01 -6.63
C GLY A 108 4.38 14.49 -6.52
N TRP A 109 3.20 13.92 -6.34
CA TRP A 109 2.99 12.48 -6.31
C TRP A 109 3.05 11.91 -7.73
N VAL A 110 3.98 10.99 -7.93
CA VAL A 110 4.15 10.24 -9.17
C VAL A 110 3.57 8.86 -8.98
N GLN A 111 2.61 8.50 -9.82
CA GLN A 111 1.90 7.22 -9.79
C GLN A 111 2.64 6.22 -10.66
N ILE A 112 2.99 5.07 -10.08
CA ILE A 112 3.71 3.99 -10.76
C ILE A 112 2.84 2.75 -10.69
N GLU A 113 2.15 2.45 -11.80
CA GLU A 113 1.24 1.32 -11.92
C GLU A 113 1.96 0.13 -12.55
N PHE A 114 1.59 -1.07 -12.10
CA PHE A 114 2.11 -2.34 -12.61
C PHE A 114 1.04 -3.43 -12.55
N ALA A 115 1.31 -4.56 -13.21
CA ALA A 115 0.41 -5.71 -13.15
C ALA A 115 0.20 -6.17 -11.69
N PRO A 116 -1.05 -6.33 -11.23
CA PRO A 116 -1.32 -6.68 -9.83
C PRO A 116 -0.54 -7.90 -9.34
N ILE A 117 -0.14 -7.88 -8.07
CA ILE A 117 0.42 -9.03 -7.37
C ILE A 117 -0.73 -9.68 -6.58
N PRO A 118 -1.27 -10.85 -7.03
CA PRO A 118 -2.55 -11.37 -6.54
C PRO A 118 -2.55 -11.64 -5.04
N ASP A 119 -1.58 -12.40 -4.52
CA ASP A 119 -1.52 -12.85 -3.13
C ASP A 119 -0.58 -11.96 -2.30
N SER A 120 -0.72 -10.64 -2.41
CA SER A 120 0.20 -9.69 -1.77
C SER A 120 -0.13 -9.42 -0.30
N GLY A 121 -1.37 -9.61 0.11
CA GLY A 121 -1.87 -9.21 1.42
C GLY A 121 -1.11 -9.80 2.61
N GLY A 122 -0.63 -8.92 3.50
CA GLY A 122 0.14 -9.27 4.69
C GLY A 122 1.59 -9.68 4.42
N LYS A 123 2.07 -9.57 3.18
CA LYS A 123 3.47 -9.86 2.81
C LYS A 123 4.27 -8.58 2.73
N SER A 124 5.57 -8.70 3.08
CA SER A 124 6.53 -7.61 2.92
C SER A 124 7.05 -7.56 1.49
N TYR A 125 7.26 -6.34 1.03
CA TYR A 125 7.86 -6.00 -0.26
C TYR A 125 8.88 -4.90 -0.07
N TYR A 126 9.72 -4.73 -1.08
CA TYR A 126 10.67 -3.64 -1.20
C TYR A 126 10.50 -2.97 -2.55
N PHE A 127 10.35 -1.66 -2.58
CA PHE A 127 10.50 -0.92 -3.83
C PHE A 127 11.79 -0.14 -3.84
N LEU A 128 12.34 0.04 -5.04
CA LEU A 128 13.60 0.71 -5.33
C LEU A 128 13.40 1.69 -6.46
N LEU A 129 14.01 2.86 -6.33
CA LEU A 129 14.13 3.87 -7.37
C LEU A 129 15.61 4.05 -7.72
N GLU A 130 15.91 4.07 -9.01
CA GLU A 130 17.23 4.41 -9.55
C GLU A 130 17.10 5.23 -10.82
N SER A 131 18.11 6.03 -11.10
CA SER A 131 18.21 6.80 -12.36
C SER A 131 19.67 6.84 -12.83
N PRO A 132 20.13 5.75 -13.44
CA PRO A 132 21.55 5.59 -13.79
C PRO A 132 22.02 6.58 -14.86
N SER A 133 21.12 7.11 -15.66
CA SER A 133 21.44 8.12 -16.70
C SER A 133 21.37 9.57 -16.21
N SER A 134 20.88 9.82 -14.99
CA SER A 134 20.87 11.16 -14.39
C SER A 134 22.22 11.53 -13.80
N THR A 135 22.50 12.85 -13.76
CA THR A 135 23.73 13.41 -13.20
C THR A 135 23.43 14.30 -11.99
N PRO A 136 24.44 14.59 -11.14
CA PRO A 136 24.27 15.47 -9.99
C PRO A 136 23.65 16.82 -10.36
N GLY A 137 22.55 17.18 -9.68
CA GLY A 137 21.85 18.44 -9.92
C GLY A 137 20.96 18.47 -11.16
N ASP A 138 20.94 17.40 -11.99
CA ASP A 138 20.01 17.24 -13.11
C ASP A 138 19.32 15.88 -13.03
N THR A 139 18.42 15.75 -12.09
CA THR A 139 17.84 14.49 -11.68
C THR A 139 16.47 14.68 -11.00
N PHE A 140 16.00 13.65 -10.33
CA PHE A 140 14.86 13.67 -9.41
C PHE A 140 15.32 13.44 -7.98
N SER A 141 14.67 14.12 -7.05
CA SER A 141 14.83 13.89 -5.62
C SER A 141 13.59 13.23 -5.06
N ALA A 142 13.76 12.11 -4.36
CA ALA A 142 12.70 11.47 -3.60
C ALA A 142 12.60 12.12 -2.23
N SER A 143 11.41 12.59 -1.88
CA SER A 143 11.15 13.22 -0.58
C SER A 143 10.93 12.18 0.51
N ARG A 144 11.29 12.55 1.75
CA ARG A 144 11.23 11.66 2.90
C ARG A 144 10.83 12.38 4.19
N SER A 145 10.45 11.62 5.20
CA SER A 145 10.41 12.03 6.61
C SER A 145 11.76 11.70 7.28
N SER A 146 12.19 12.52 8.21
CA SER A 146 13.34 12.21 9.08
C SER A 146 12.97 11.28 10.24
N LEU A 147 11.69 11.11 10.50
CA LEU A 147 11.17 10.25 11.56
C LEU A 147 10.68 8.92 10.96
N ASP A 148 10.83 7.84 11.73
CA ASP A 148 10.17 6.56 11.48
C ASP A 148 8.65 6.70 11.72
N ARG A 149 7.92 7.02 10.65
CA ARG A 149 6.46 7.19 10.66
C ARG A 149 5.73 5.95 10.14
N TYR A 150 6.42 5.15 9.34
CA TYR A 150 5.89 3.90 8.81
C TYR A 150 6.59 2.71 9.47
N ARG A 151 6.11 2.28 10.62
CA ARG A 151 6.72 1.28 11.49
C ARG A 151 6.85 -0.12 10.89
N ASP A 152 6.08 -0.42 9.84
CA ASP A 152 6.07 -1.73 9.17
C ASP A 152 7.08 -1.80 8.01
N GLY A 153 8.04 -0.86 7.95
CA GLY A 153 9.03 -0.80 6.90
C GLY A 153 10.28 -0.04 7.28
N VAL A 154 11.28 -0.07 6.39
CA VAL A 154 12.58 0.57 6.59
C VAL A 154 12.98 1.27 5.29
N TYR A 155 13.48 2.50 5.41
CA TYR A 155 14.08 3.25 4.32
C TYR A 155 15.49 2.72 4.00
N TYR A 156 15.82 2.65 2.72
CA TYR A 156 17.13 2.22 2.22
C TYR A 156 17.75 3.30 1.34
N LEU A 157 19.02 3.57 1.60
CA LEU A 157 19.86 4.44 0.76
C LEU A 157 21.06 3.62 0.27
N ASP A 158 21.23 3.56 -1.04
CA ASP A 158 22.32 2.79 -1.68
C ASP A 158 22.38 1.33 -1.20
N GLY A 159 21.22 0.72 -1.01
CA GLY A 159 21.07 -0.65 -0.55
C GLY A 159 21.29 -0.88 0.95
N ALA A 160 21.61 0.17 1.72
CA ALA A 160 21.79 0.08 3.17
C ALA A 160 20.59 0.69 3.94
N PRO A 161 20.16 0.08 5.06
CA PRO A 161 19.13 0.67 5.93
C PRO A 161 19.52 2.07 6.40
N SER A 162 18.56 2.98 6.45
CA SER A 162 18.79 4.37 6.85
C SER A 162 17.60 4.88 7.67
N ASP A 163 17.78 5.99 8.39
CA ASP A 163 16.77 6.59 9.24
C ASP A 163 15.65 7.25 8.45
N GLY A 164 14.43 7.22 9.01
CA GLY A 164 13.24 7.84 8.45
C GLY A 164 12.53 6.96 7.42
N ASP A 165 11.65 7.56 6.62
CA ASP A 165 10.85 6.87 5.60
C ASP A 165 10.71 7.70 4.35
N LEU A 166 10.69 7.07 3.17
CA LEU A 166 10.28 7.75 1.94
C LEU A 166 8.83 8.22 2.04
N ALA A 167 8.50 9.30 1.37
CA ALA A 167 7.12 9.71 1.16
C ALA A 167 6.53 8.83 0.05
N PHE A 168 5.66 7.90 0.42
CA PHE A 168 5.08 6.92 -0.49
C PHE A 168 3.65 6.55 -0.08
N GLN A 169 2.91 6.02 -1.04
CA GLN A 169 1.59 5.44 -0.85
C GLN A 169 1.47 4.16 -1.67
N ILE A 170 0.88 3.14 -1.10
CA ILE A 170 0.62 1.85 -1.75
C ILE A 170 -0.87 1.65 -1.96
N HIS A 171 -1.21 1.06 -3.10
CA HIS A 171 -2.58 0.82 -3.51
C HIS A 171 -2.78 -0.65 -3.86
N SER A 172 -3.83 -1.22 -3.31
CA SER A 172 -4.25 -2.60 -3.56
C SER A 172 -5.64 -2.62 -4.15
N GLN A 173 -5.92 -3.64 -4.94
CA GLN A 173 -7.22 -3.88 -5.56
C GLN A 173 -7.75 -5.26 -5.13
N PRO A 174 -8.17 -5.38 -3.86
CA PRO A 174 -8.57 -6.67 -3.31
C PRO A 174 -9.87 -7.16 -3.92
N GLY A 175 -9.94 -8.46 -4.24
CA GLY A 175 -11.21 -9.12 -4.46
C GLY A 175 -12.03 -9.20 -3.16
N LEU A 176 -13.31 -9.55 -3.24
CA LEU A 176 -14.21 -9.58 -2.07
C LEU A 176 -13.67 -10.48 -0.93
N ILE A 177 -13.16 -11.66 -1.26
CA ILE A 177 -12.66 -12.62 -0.26
C ILE A 177 -11.39 -12.09 0.40
N SER A 178 -10.41 -11.64 -0.38
CA SER A 178 -9.15 -11.11 0.15
C SER A 178 -9.36 -9.80 0.94
N TRP A 179 -10.35 -8.99 0.55
CA TRP A 179 -10.78 -7.84 1.33
C TRP A 179 -11.32 -8.26 2.71
N MET A 180 -12.18 -9.28 2.79
CA MET A 180 -12.68 -9.82 4.06
C MET A 180 -11.54 -10.33 4.94
N GLN A 181 -10.58 -11.05 4.38
CA GLN A 181 -9.39 -11.53 5.10
C GLN A 181 -8.51 -10.38 5.61
N GLY A 182 -8.29 -9.36 4.78
CA GLY A 182 -7.58 -8.15 5.18
C GLY A 182 -8.29 -7.41 6.31
N LEU A 183 -9.63 -7.31 6.27
CA LEU A 183 -10.42 -6.73 7.34
C LEU A 183 -10.24 -7.52 8.67
N CYS A 184 -10.24 -8.86 8.61
CA CYS A 184 -9.99 -9.69 9.80
C CYS A 184 -8.60 -9.43 10.40
N ARG A 185 -7.56 -9.25 9.56
CA ARG A 185 -6.22 -8.88 10.02
C ARG A 185 -6.19 -7.50 10.70
N LEU A 186 -6.81 -6.49 10.08
CA LEU A 186 -6.91 -5.15 10.67
C LEU A 186 -7.67 -5.15 12.00
N LEU A 187 -8.75 -5.93 12.10
CA LEU A 187 -9.51 -6.07 13.35
C LEU A 187 -8.71 -6.78 14.45
N ALA A 188 -7.78 -7.66 14.09
CA ALA A 188 -6.91 -8.36 15.03
C ALA A 188 -5.70 -7.52 15.47
N GLN A 189 -5.32 -6.53 14.68
CA GLN A 189 -4.13 -5.72 14.92
C GLN A 189 -4.17 -5.05 16.30
N ASP A 190 -3.05 -5.10 17.02
CA ASP A 190 -2.85 -4.50 18.35
C ASP A 190 -3.79 -5.01 19.46
N LYS A 191 -4.44 -6.16 19.29
CA LYS A 191 -5.31 -6.75 20.31
C LYS A 191 -4.65 -7.94 21.01
N PRO A 192 -4.84 -8.06 22.33
CA PRO A 192 -4.28 -9.17 23.07
C PRO A 192 -5.07 -10.48 22.89
N SER A 193 -4.38 -11.63 23.07
CA SER A 193 -4.96 -12.95 23.16
C SER A 193 -5.76 -13.36 21.91
N ILE A 194 -6.89 -14.03 22.07
CA ILE A 194 -7.78 -14.51 20.99
C ILE A 194 -8.27 -13.36 20.07
N TRP A 195 -8.39 -12.14 20.59
CA TRP A 195 -8.81 -10.96 19.84
C TRP A 195 -7.73 -10.45 18.87
N GLY A 196 -6.47 -10.87 19.09
CA GLY A 196 -5.36 -10.60 18.18
C GLY A 196 -5.17 -11.66 17.09
N ASP A 197 -5.99 -12.70 17.06
CA ASP A 197 -5.95 -13.75 16.05
C ASP A 197 -6.91 -13.45 14.89
N PRO A 198 -6.41 -13.17 13.67
CA PRO A 198 -7.30 -12.96 12.51
C PRO A 198 -8.20 -14.16 12.20
N ALA A 199 -7.75 -15.39 12.52
CA ALA A 199 -8.54 -16.61 12.31
C ALA A 199 -9.81 -16.64 13.16
N PHE A 200 -9.80 -16.01 14.33
CA PHE A 200 -10.98 -15.87 15.17
C PHE A 200 -12.12 -15.14 14.43
N TYR A 201 -11.81 -14.03 13.78
CA TYR A 201 -12.79 -13.24 13.02
C TYR A 201 -13.26 -13.98 11.76
N GLY A 202 -12.34 -14.71 11.11
CA GLY A 202 -12.67 -15.57 9.97
C GLY A 202 -13.62 -16.69 10.35
N ALA A 203 -13.39 -17.36 11.48
CA ALA A 203 -14.27 -18.40 12.00
C ALA A 203 -15.65 -17.85 12.40
N LEU A 204 -15.71 -16.66 13.00
CA LEU A 204 -16.96 -16.00 13.36
C LEU A 204 -17.81 -15.68 12.13
N SER A 205 -17.19 -15.19 11.06
CA SER A 205 -17.87 -14.90 9.79
C SER A 205 -18.38 -16.17 9.09
N SER A 206 -17.59 -17.25 9.11
CA SER A 206 -17.96 -18.55 8.53
C SER A 206 -19.12 -19.21 9.28
N ALA A 207 -19.12 -19.16 10.61
CA ALA A 207 -20.20 -19.68 11.44
C ALA A 207 -21.51 -18.94 11.20
N THR A 208 -21.44 -17.60 11.07
CA THR A 208 -22.61 -16.77 10.76
C THR A 208 -23.18 -17.11 9.38
N TRP A 209 -22.32 -17.33 8.39
CA TRP A 209 -22.74 -17.73 7.04
C TRP A 209 -23.39 -19.11 7.02
N ALA A 210 -22.81 -20.11 7.70
CA ALA A 210 -23.37 -21.44 7.81
C ALA A 210 -24.76 -21.44 8.50
N PHE A 211 -24.94 -20.61 9.53
CA PHE A 211 -26.24 -20.46 10.21
C PHE A 211 -27.31 -19.86 9.29
N LEU A 212 -26.94 -18.93 8.42
CA LEU A 212 -27.87 -18.32 7.45
C LEU A 212 -28.30 -19.27 6.32
N GLN A 213 -27.45 -20.26 5.96
CA GLN A 213 -27.79 -21.26 4.95
C GLN A 213 -28.71 -22.38 5.44
N GLN A 214 -28.88 -22.55 6.75
CA GLN A 214 -29.73 -23.58 7.35
C GLN A 214 -31.20 -23.12 7.58
N ARG A 215 -31.56 -21.94 7.13
CA ARG A 215 -32.92 -21.37 7.20
C ARG A 215 -33.48 -21.11 5.80
#